data_c5e37c18abc13c5cb886626a081c4784
#
_entry.id   c5e37c18abc13c5cb886626a081c4784
#
_cell.length_a   1.000
_cell.length_b   1.000
_cell.length_c   1.000
_cell.angle_alpha   90.00
_cell.angle_beta   90.00
_cell.angle_gamma   90.00
#
_symmetry.space_group_name_H-M   'P 1'
#
loop_
_entity.id
_entity.type
_entity.pdbx_description
1 polymer ?
#
loop_
_entity_poly.entity_id
_entity_poly.type
_entity_poly.pdbx_seq_one_letter_code
_entity_poly.pdbx_strand_id
1 'polypeptide(L)'
;MEGRLTTSTVEVADPRLARSLEERRLTTRLTSAHMPGREHLERFIHSVFRRAYGANIRHFMPTLLSLHDQDERVLAVCGLRRARSGPLFLENYLQDPVEAVLTTRIGAAVTRDSIVEIGNLAVTELGLARSLLRVVIRHLLDTDAEWAVFTAIPALRNSLGKLNVQLEVLCDASLDQVPSAEQPDWGRYYDQQPQVMAVRRLSC
;
A
#
# COMPACT_ATOMS: atom_id res chain seq x y z
N MET A 1 26.68 10.85 22.46
CA MET A 1 26.45 9.65 21.59
C MET A 1 25.41 10.04 20.57
N GLU A 2 25.88 10.48 19.40
CA GLU A 2 25.01 10.90 18.31
C GLU A 2 24.51 9.65 17.58
N GLY A 3 23.21 9.40 17.70
CA GLY A 3 22.54 8.35 16.93
C GLY A 3 22.47 8.76 15.47
N ARG A 4 23.28 8.14 14.62
CA ARG A 4 23.19 8.25 13.18
C ARG A 4 21.78 7.84 12.72
N LEU A 5 21.04 8.79 12.18
CA LEU A 5 19.84 8.55 11.40
C LEU A 5 20.25 7.73 10.16
N THR A 6 19.95 6.44 10.19
CA THR A 6 20.11 5.61 8.99
C THR A 6 18.96 5.93 8.05
N THR A 7 19.17 6.92 7.19
CA THR A 7 18.36 7.14 6.00
C THR A 7 18.69 5.99 5.05
N SER A 8 17.85 4.94 5.05
CA SER A 8 17.99 3.87 4.06
C SER A 8 17.51 4.41 2.73
N THR A 9 18.44 4.90 1.93
CA THR A 9 18.18 5.24 0.53
C THR A 9 18.00 3.93 -0.22
N VAL A 10 16.77 3.63 -0.62
CA VAL A 10 16.48 2.46 -1.46
C VAL A 10 17.10 2.72 -2.84
N GLU A 11 18.20 2.06 -3.14
CA GLU A 11 18.88 2.17 -4.43
C GLU A 11 18.03 1.48 -5.51
N VAL A 12 17.53 2.28 -6.45
CA VAL A 12 16.59 1.83 -7.49
C VAL A 12 17.38 1.22 -8.64
N ALA A 13 17.41 -0.11 -8.75
CA ALA A 13 18.15 -0.83 -9.79
C ALA A 13 17.44 -0.92 -11.17
N ASP A 14 16.19 -0.41 -11.31
CA ASP A 14 15.54 -0.27 -12.61
C ASP A 14 15.91 1.09 -13.22
N PRO A 15 16.67 1.12 -14.36
CA PRO A 15 17.11 2.35 -15.01
C PRO A 15 15.95 3.27 -15.44
N ARG A 16 14.78 2.70 -15.76
CA ARG A 16 13.60 3.47 -16.18
C ARG A 16 12.90 4.11 -14.97
N LEU A 17 12.90 3.42 -13.83
CA LEU A 17 12.37 3.94 -12.58
C LEU A 17 13.31 4.99 -12.00
N ALA A 18 14.63 4.71 -11.98
CA ALA A 18 15.64 5.68 -11.57
C ALA A 18 15.50 6.97 -12.38
N ARG A 19 15.43 6.88 -13.71
CA ARG A 19 15.24 8.04 -14.59
C ARG A 19 13.95 8.81 -14.31
N SER A 20 12.83 8.11 -14.06
CA SER A 20 11.53 8.78 -13.74
C SER A 20 11.51 9.44 -12.37
N LEU A 21 12.25 8.91 -11.39
CA LEU A 21 12.40 9.51 -10.07
C LEU A 21 13.45 10.63 -10.08
N GLU A 22 14.54 10.44 -10.81
CA GLU A 22 15.61 11.43 -11.01
C GLU A 22 15.11 12.65 -11.79
N GLU A 23 14.32 12.47 -12.86
CA GLU A 23 13.70 13.58 -13.60
C GLU A 23 12.79 14.44 -12.71
N ARG A 24 12.15 13.84 -11.70
CA ARG A 24 11.35 14.55 -10.68
C ARG A 24 12.12 14.82 -9.39
N ARG A 25 13.35 14.31 -9.26
CA ARG A 25 14.18 14.38 -8.04
C ARG A 25 13.39 13.97 -6.78
N LEU A 26 12.69 12.82 -6.85
CA LEU A 26 11.91 12.29 -5.74
C LEU A 26 12.80 11.43 -4.84
N THR A 27 12.60 11.56 -3.53
CA THR A 27 13.20 10.70 -2.51
C THR A 27 12.16 9.79 -1.88
N THR A 28 12.59 8.61 -1.42
CA THR A 28 11.73 7.61 -0.77
C THR A 28 12.17 7.37 0.66
N ARG A 29 11.21 7.15 1.58
CA ARG A 29 11.47 6.82 2.97
C ARG A 29 10.55 5.74 3.49
N LEU A 30 11.10 4.86 4.34
CA LEU A 30 10.34 3.91 5.15
C LEU A 30 10.31 4.41 6.59
N THR A 31 9.10 4.49 7.16
CA THR A 31 8.89 5.01 8.51
C THR A 31 8.04 4.01 9.30
N SER A 32 8.63 3.41 10.34
CA SER A 32 7.93 2.53 11.27
C SER A 32 7.12 3.31 12.31
N ALA A 33 6.25 2.64 13.07
CA ALA A 33 5.28 3.26 13.98
C ALA A 33 5.91 4.22 15.02
N HIS A 34 7.14 3.95 15.48
CA HIS A 34 7.79 4.75 16.54
C HIS A 34 8.88 5.70 16.02
N MET A 35 9.01 5.86 14.70
CA MET A 35 10.04 6.73 14.12
C MET A 35 9.59 8.20 14.10
N PRO A 36 10.54 9.14 14.25
CA PRO A 36 10.27 10.56 14.04
C PRO A 36 9.66 10.84 12.67
N GLY A 37 8.72 11.81 12.61
CA GLY A 37 8.04 12.18 11.36
C GLY A 37 6.84 11.30 11.02
N ARG A 38 6.58 10.21 11.75
CA ARG A 38 5.45 9.31 11.54
C ARG A 38 4.11 10.04 11.54
N GLU A 39 3.86 10.88 12.55
CA GLU A 39 2.62 11.66 12.67
C GLU A 39 2.37 12.58 11.47
N HIS A 40 3.43 13.09 10.85
CA HIS A 40 3.29 13.92 9.64
C HIS A 40 2.72 13.11 8.47
N LEU A 41 3.19 11.87 8.29
CA LEU A 41 2.70 10.96 7.24
C LEU A 41 1.25 10.52 7.51
N GLU A 42 0.90 10.24 8.77
CA GLU A 42 -0.46 9.89 9.17
C GLU A 42 -1.45 11.04 8.92
N ARG A 43 -1.06 12.27 9.27
CA ARG A 43 -1.85 13.48 8.95
C ARG A 43 -2.01 13.68 7.46
N PHE A 44 -0.97 13.38 6.68
CA PHE A 44 -1.05 13.43 5.22
C PHE A 44 -2.09 12.44 4.69
N ILE A 45 -2.03 11.15 5.08
CA ILE A 45 -3.00 10.12 4.70
C ILE A 45 -4.42 10.58 5.09
N HIS A 46 -4.61 10.97 6.36
CA HIS A 46 -5.90 11.45 6.85
C HIS A 46 -6.44 12.60 5.99
N SER A 47 -5.62 13.60 5.66
CA SER A 47 -6.04 14.76 4.89
C SER A 47 -6.46 14.40 3.46
N VAL A 48 -5.75 13.47 2.81
CA VAL A 48 -6.07 12.98 1.47
C VAL A 48 -7.39 12.22 1.47
N PHE A 49 -7.57 11.27 2.40
CA PHE A 49 -8.81 10.50 2.52
C PHE A 49 -10.01 11.37 2.88
N ARG A 50 -9.82 12.34 3.78
CA ARG A 50 -10.87 13.30 4.14
C ARG A 50 -11.31 14.14 2.94
N ARG A 51 -10.37 14.61 2.12
CA ARG A 51 -10.67 15.40 0.93
C ARG A 51 -11.35 14.58 -0.15
N ALA A 52 -10.86 13.36 -0.39
CA ALA A 52 -11.37 12.50 -1.46
C ALA A 52 -12.73 11.86 -1.14
N TYR A 53 -12.90 11.42 0.11
CA TYR A 53 -14.03 10.57 0.49
C TYR A 53 -14.84 11.08 1.68
N GLY A 54 -14.43 12.17 2.34
CA GLY A 54 -15.00 12.59 3.61
C GLY A 54 -14.64 11.64 4.77
N ALA A 55 -13.68 10.76 4.57
CA ALA A 55 -13.29 9.72 5.52
C ALA A 55 -12.42 10.29 6.66
N ASN A 56 -12.52 9.68 7.85
CA ASN A 56 -11.79 10.04 9.06
C ASN A 56 -10.86 8.91 9.49
N ILE A 57 -9.89 8.58 8.63
CA ILE A 57 -8.97 7.45 8.84
C ILE A 57 -8.17 7.65 10.13
N ARG A 58 -8.21 6.65 11.02
CA ARG A 58 -7.54 6.64 12.32
C ARG A 58 -6.56 5.48 12.48
N HIS A 59 -6.66 4.46 11.63
CA HIS A 59 -5.81 3.28 11.67
C HIS A 59 -4.82 3.32 10.52
N PHE A 60 -3.54 3.19 10.87
CA PHE A 60 -2.44 3.25 9.91
C PHE A 60 -1.61 1.97 9.96
N MET A 61 -1.13 1.55 8.80
CA MET A 61 -0.27 0.38 8.68
C MET A 61 1.03 0.57 9.48
N PRO A 62 1.65 -0.50 10.01
CA PRO A 62 2.83 -0.41 10.89
C PRO A 62 4.05 0.23 10.22
N THR A 63 4.20 0.06 8.92
CA THR A 63 5.27 0.71 8.13
C THR A 63 4.63 1.59 7.07
N LEU A 64 5.11 2.83 6.93
CA LEU A 64 4.71 3.74 5.86
C LEU A 64 5.88 3.96 4.90
N LEU A 65 5.61 3.81 3.61
CA LEU A 65 6.51 4.18 2.53
C LEU A 65 6.02 5.51 1.95
N SER A 66 6.91 6.50 1.88
CA SER A 66 6.57 7.85 1.42
C SER A 66 7.48 8.33 0.30
N LEU A 67 6.92 9.15 -0.59
CA LEU A 67 7.63 9.91 -1.63
C LEU A 67 7.68 11.38 -1.22
N HIS A 68 8.84 11.98 -1.38
CA HIS A 68 9.09 13.40 -1.08
C HIS A 68 9.71 14.11 -2.29
N ASP A 69 9.45 15.41 -2.43
CA ASP A 69 10.15 16.28 -3.37
C ASP A 69 11.48 16.78 -2.80
N GLN A 70 12.13 17.67 -3.53
CA GLN A 70 13.41 18.29 -3.14
C GLN A 70 13.30 19.18 -1.90
N ASP A 71 12.11 19.76 -1.67
CA ASP A 71 11.81 20.59 -0.51
C ASP A 71 11.32 19.76 0.70
N GLU A 72 11.52 18.43 0.67
CA GLU A 72 11.10 17.50 1.71
C GLU A 72 9.57 17.40 1.92
N ARG A 73 8.77 17.91 0.98
CA ARG A 73 7.31 17.84 1.06
C ARG A 73 6.83 16.44 0.71
N VAL A 74 5.91 15.91 1.51
CA VAL A 74 5.27 14.62 1.25
C VAL A 74 4.34 14.73 0.05
N LEU A 75 4.57 13.93 -0.97
CA LEU A 75 3.78 13.88 -2.20
C LEU A 75 2.86 12.66 -2.27
N ALA A 76 3.31 11.55 -1.69
CA ALA A 76 2.57 10.30 -1.70
C ALA A 76 3.00 9.41 -0.53
N VAL A 77 2.05 8.62 0.00
CA VAL A 77 2.30 7.65 1.08
C VAL A 77 1.48 6.39 0.81
N CYS A 78 2.03 5.24 1.13
CA CYS A 78 1.27 4.02 1.34
C CYS A 78 1.74 3.29 2.59
N GLY A 79 0.88 2.45 3.14
CA GLY A 79 1.16 1.62 4.28
C GLY A 79 1.45 0.18 3.88
N LEU A 80 2.31 -0.49 4.65
CA LEU A 80 2.71 -1.88 4.46
C LEU A 80 2.55 -2.63 5.79
N ARG A 81 1.97 -3.86 5.71
CA ARG A 81 1.84 -4.78 6.84
C ARG A 81 2.17 -6.20 6.38
N ARG A 82 3.10 -6.87 7.05
CA ARG A 82 3.34 -8.30 6.85
C ARG A 82 2.20 -9.12 7.43
N ALA A 83 1.65 -10.09 6.68
CA ALA A 83 0.56 -10.91 7.17
C ALA A 83 0.94 -11.74 8.40
N ARG A 84 2.20 -12.18 8.50
CA ARG A 84 2.73 -12.89 9.68
C ARG A 84 2.65 -12.08 10.99
N SER A 85 2.49 -10.75 10.91
CA SER A 85 2.44 -9.89 12.09
C SER A 85 1.06 -9.84 12.76
N GLY A 86 0.06 -10.50 12.19
CA GLY A 86 -1.30 -10.54 12.73
C GLY A 86 -2.38 -10.45 11.65
N PRO A 87 -3.64 -10.25 12.04
CA PRO A 87 -4.75 -10.12 11.10
C PRO A 87 -4.55 -8.93 10.15
N LEU A 88 -4.94 -9.13 8.89
CA LEU A 88 -4.96 -8.08 7.89
C LEU A 88 -6.31 -7.35 7.91
N PHE A 89 -6.32 -6.06 7.56
CA PHE A 89 -7.58 -5.33 7.48
C PHE A 89 -8.50 -5.90 6.40
N LEU A 90 -7.93 -6.29 5.25
CA LEU A 90 -8.71 -6.83 4.14
C LEU A 90 -9.35 -8.22 4.44
N GLU A 91 -8.91 -8.91 5.48
CA GLU A 91 -9.53 -10.17 5.90
C GLU A 91 -10.96 -9.98 6.44
N ASN A 92 -11.37 -8.74 6.80
CA ASN A 92 -12.78 -8.43 7.09
C ASN A 92 -13.71 -8.74 5.89
N TYR A 93 -13.18 -8.71 4.66
CA TYR A 93 -13.95 -8.96 3.44
C TYR A 93 -13.88 -10.42 2.98
N LEU A 94 -13.02 -11.24 3.57
CA LEU A 94 -12.82 -12.64 3.21
C LEU A 94 -13.56 -13.56 4.17
N GLN A 95 -13.95 -14.75 3.68
CA GLN A 95 -14.55 -15.78 4.53
C GLN A 95 -13.49 -16.61 5.26
N ASP A 96 -12.30 -16.72 4.67
CA ASP A 96 -11.17 -17.49 5.19
C ASP A 96 -9.92 -16.59 5.27
N PRO A 97 -8.89 -16.97 6.04
CA PRO A 97 -7.61 -16.29 6.04
C PRO A 97 -7.04 -16.14 4.62
N VAL A 98 -6.39 -15.03 4.35
CA VAL A 98 -5.95 -14.66 3.00
C VAL A 98 -5.06 -15.72 2.34
N GLU A 99 -4.19 -16.40 3.10
CA GLU A 99 -3.36 -17.50 2.61
C GLU A 99 -4.18 -18.71 2.15
N ALA A 100 -5.29 -19.01 2.82
CA ALA A 100 -6.19 -20.09 2.43
C ALA A 100 -6.96 -19.74 1.14
N VAL A 101 -7.43 -18.49 1.01
CA VAL A 101 -8.07 -17.98 -0.20
C VAL A 101 -7.12 -18.06 -1.38
N LEU A 102 -5.88 -17.59 -1.22
CA LEU A 102 -4.86 -17.64 -2.27
C LEU A 102 -4.49 -19.08 -2.64
N THR A 103 -4.29 -19.97 -1.66
CA THR A 103 -4.00 -21.40 -1.89
C THR A 103 -5.08 -22.04 -2.75
N THR A 104 -6.35 -21.80 -2.44
CA THR A 104 -7.49 -22.32 -3.21
C THR A 104 -7.51 -21.76 -4.64
N ARG A 105 -7.26 -20.46 -4.81
CA ARG A 105 -7.29 -19.79 -6.12
C ARG A 105 -6.16 -20.25 -7.04
N ILE A 106 -4.97 -20.45 -6.49
CA ILE A 106 -3.75 -20.76 -7.26
C ILE A 106 -3.55 -22.27 -7.44
N GLY A 107 -4.17 -23.09 -6.60
CA GLY A 107 -3.96 -24.54 -6.59
C GLY A 107 -2.58 -24.96 -6.07
N ALA A 108 -1.89 -24.10 -5.35
CA ALA A 108 -0.58 -24.33 -4.74
C ALA A 108 -0.53 -23.66 -3.37
N ALA A 109 0.22 -24.25 -2.44
CA ALA A 109 0.32 -23.75 -1.07
C ALA A 109 0.92 -22.35 -1.02
N VAL A 110 0.22 -21.42 -0.38
CA VAL A 110 0.66 -20.07 -0.08
C VAL A 110 0.81 -19.93 1.43
N THR A 111 1.96 -19.45 1.89
CA THR A 111 2.22 -19.25 3.31
C THR A 111 1.94 -17.81 3.71
N ARG A 112 1.44 -17.60 4.92
CA ARG A 112 1.15 -16.26 5.46
C ARG A 112 2.39 -15.37 5.52
N ASP A 113 3.57 -15.96 5.75
CA ASP A 113 4.86 -15.25 5.80
C ASP A 113 5.24 -14.58 4.48
N SER A 114 4.78 -15.15 3.36
CA SER A 114 5.05 -14.63 2.02
C SER A 114 4.12 -13.48 1.58
N ILE A 115 3.17 -13.04 2.44
CA ILE A 115 2.12 -12.08 2.08
C ILE A 115 2.37 -10.73 2.76
N VAL A 116 2.19 -9.64 1.97
CA VAL A 116 2.18 -8.26 2.45
C VAL A 116 0.87 -7.58 2.06
N GLU A 117 0.19 -6.97 3.04
CA GLU A 117 -0.92 -6.06 2.78
C GLU A 117 -0.40 -4.65 2.50
N ILE A 118 -0.93 -4.04 1.42
CA ILE A 118 -0.71 -2.64 1.07
C ILE A 118 -2.02 -1.87 1.35
N GLY A 119 -1.93 -0.81 2.13
CA GLY A 119 -3.08 0.03 2.46
C GLY A 119 -2.71 1.51 2.59
N ASN A 120 -3.64 2.32 3.10
CA ASN A 120 -3.44 3.75 3.33
C ASN A 120 -2.84 4.51 2.12
N LEU A 121 -3.14 4.09 0.88
CA LEU A 121 -2.57 4.71 -0.33
C LEU A 121 -3.16 6.11 -0.51
N ALA A 122 -2.32 7.11 -0.36
CA ALA A 122 -2.65 8.53 -0.43
C ALA A 122 -1.67 9.27 -1.35
N VAL A 123 -2.18 10.05 -2.30
CA VAL A 123 -1.37 10.82 -3.24
C VAL A 123 -1.94 12.23 -3.40
N THR A 124 -1.08 13.23 -3.62
CA THR A 124 -1.52 14.61 -3.92
C THR A 124 -2.08 14.73 -5.33
N GLU A 125 -1.54 13.97 -6.28
CA GLU A 125 -1.89 13.98 -7.69
C GLU A 125 -1.96 12.57 -8.27
N LEU A 126 -2.92 12.32 -9.16
CA LEU A 126 -3.10 11.00 -9.79
C LEU A 126 -1.84 10.47 -10.50
N GLY A 127 -1.02 11.35 -11.05
CA GLY A 127 0.24 10.99 -11.71
C GLY A 127 1.26 10.34 -10.77
N LEU A 128 1.25 10.70 -9.48
CA LEU A 128 2.16 10.18 -8.47
C LEU A 128 1.79 8.77 -8.01
N ALA A 129 0.54 8.34 -8.17
CA ALA A 129 0.13 6.98 -7.81
C ALA A 129 0.98 5.92 -8.53
N ARG A 130 1.28 6.11 -9.83
CA ARG A 130 2.14 5.20 -10.59
C ARG A 130 3.58 5.18 -10.10
N SER A 131 4.13 6.34 -9.75
CA SER A 131 5.49 6.44 -9.18
C SER A 131 5.56 5.73 -7.83
N LEU A 132 4.57 5.97 -6.94
CA LEU A 132 4.48 5.30 -5.66
C LEU A 132 4.37 3.77 -5.83
N LEU A 133 3.48 3.30 -6.71
CA LEU A 133 3.29 1.86 -6.96
C LEU A 133 4.57 1.18 -7.47
N ARG A 134 5.32 1.84 -8.37
CA ARG A 134 6.61 1.32 -8.83
C ARG A 134 7.62 1.18 -7.70
N VAL A 135 7.69 2.18 -6.81
CA VAL A 135 8.57 2.12 -5.63
C VAL A 135 8.14 1.01 -4.68
N VAL A 136 6.83 0.83 -4.45
CA VAL A 136 6.29 -0.27 -3.64
C VAL A 136 6.68 -1.62 -4.25
N ILE A 137 6.42 -1.81 -5.55
CA ILE A 137 6.79 -3.05 -6.26
C ILE A 137 8.28 -3.32 -6.08
N ARG A 138 9.13 -2.32 -6.31
CA ARG A 138 10.57 -2.46 -6.13
C ARG A 138 10.94 -2.85 -4.69
N HIS A 139 10.39 -2.14 -3.71
CA HIS A 139 10.64 -2.47 -2.30
C HIS A 139 10.24 -3.91 -1.97
N LEU A 140 9.10 -4.39 -2.50
CA LEU A 140 8.66 -5.77 -2.27
C LEU A 140 9.56 -6.80 -2.96
N LEU A 141 10.16 -6.47 -4.12
CA LEU A 141 11.13 -7.34 -4.78
C LEU A 141 12.39 -7.57 -3.94
N ASP A 142 12.77 -6.61 -3.10
CA ASP A 142 13.93 -6.69 -2.20
C ASP A 142 13.59 -7.44 -0.89
N THR A 143 12.37 -7.97 -0.75
CA THR A 143 11.89 -8.73 0.41
C THR A 143 11.60 -10.18 0.05
N ASP A 144 11.25 -10.99 1.06
CA ASP A 144 10.78 -12.37 0.94
C ASP A 144 9.28 -12.48 0.59
N ALA A 145 8.59 -11.34 0.35
CA ALA A 145 7.19 -11.35 -0.04
C ALA A 145 7.01 -11.88 -1.47
N GLU A 146 6.14 -12.87 -1.61
CA GLU A 146 5.73 -13.40 -2.91
C GLU A 146 4.38 -12.80 -3.37
N TRP A 147 3.59 -12.35 -2.42
CA TRP A 147 2.26 -11.82 -2.65
C TRP A 147 2.09 -10.43 -2.03
N ALA A 148 1.53 -9.52 -2.81
CA ALA A 148 0.97 -8.27 -2.32
C ALA A 148 -0.55 -8.35 -2.40
N VAL A 149 -1.24 -8.04 -1.28
CA VAL A 149 -2.70 -8.01 -1.21
C VAL A 149 -3.16 -6.62 -0.79
N PHE A 150 -4.25 -6.13 -1.36
CA PHE A 150 -4.73 -4.77 -1.11
C PHE A 150 -6.18 -4.59 -1.53
N THR A 151 -6.82 -3.55 -1.00
CA THR A 151 -8.13 -3.10 -1.44
C THR A 151 -7.97 -1.96 -2.45
N ALA A 152 -8.57 -2.12 -3.64
CA ALA A 152 -8.40 -1.20 -4.76
C ALA A 152 -9.73 -0.70 -5.33
N ILE A 153 -9.89 0.63 -5.41
CA ILE A 153 -10.92 1.30 -6.20
C ILE A 153 -10.60 1.19 -7.70
N PRO A 154 -11.59 1.35 -8.61
CA PRO A 154 -11.37 1.25 -10.07
C PRO A 154 -10.22 2.10 -10.60
N ALA A 155 -10.04 3.32 -10.10
CA ALA A 155 -8.95 4.20 -10.52
C ALA A 155 -7.56 3.62 -10.23
N LEU A 156 -7.39 2.92 -9.10
CA LEU A 156 -6.14 2.25 -8.73
C LEU A 156 -5.92 1.01 -9.60
N ARG A 157 -6.97 0.18 -9.81
CA ARG A 157 -6.90 -1.00 -10.69
C ARG A 157 -6.47 -0.61 -12.11
N ASN A 158 -7.07 0.44 -12.67
CA ASN A 158 -6.71 0.97 -13.98
C ASN A 158 -5.25 1.46 -14.04
N SER A 159 -4.75 2.04 -12.96
CA SER A 159 -3.36 2.49 -12.87
C SER A 159 -2.38 1.31 -12.85
N LEU A 160 -2.71 0.23 -12.15
CA LEU A 160 -1.93 -1.02 -12.11
C LEU A 160 -1.96 -1.75 -13.44
N GLY A 161 -3.13 -1.82 -14.10
CA GLY A 161 -3.27 -2.41 -15.44
C GLY A 161 -2.35 -1.74 -16.48
N LYS A 162 -2.16 -0.41 -16.39
CA LYS A 162 -1.20 0.33 -17.24
C LYS A 162 0.28 0.02 -16.94
N LEU A 163 0.57 -0.64 -15.83
CA LEU A 163 1.91 -1.14 -15.48
C LEU A 163 2.10 -2.62 -15.84
N ASN A 164 1.14 -3.23 -16.58
CA ASN A 164 1.12 -4.66 -16.92
C ASN A 164 1.17 -5.58 -15.70
N VAL A 165 0.65 -5.13 -14.55
CA VAL A 165 0.55 -5.94 -13.34
C VAL A 165 -0.66 -6.87 -13.49
N GLN A 166 -0.44 -8.18 -13.36
CA GLN A 166 -1.53 -9.16 -13.34
C GLN A 166 -2.22 -9.11 -11.98
N LEU A 167 -3.51 -8.78 -12.01
CA LEU A 167 -4.34 -8.62 -10.83
C LEU A 167 -5.30 -9.80 -10.69
N GLU A 168 -5.27 -10.46 -9.53
CA GLU A 168 -6.26 -11.44 -9.14
C GLU A 168 -7.31 -10.77 -8.25
N VAL A 169 -8.59 -10.82 -8.64
CA VAL A 169 -9.71 -10.34 -7.82
C VAL A 169 -10.08 -11.43 -6.83
N LEU A 170 -10.01 -11.16 -5.53
CA LEU A 170 -10.38 -12.12 -4.48
C LEU A 170 -11.87 -12.00 -4.14
N CYS A 171 -12.36 -10.79 -3.88
CA CYS A 171 -13.76 -10.50 -3.60
C CYS A 171 -14.05 -8.99 -3.73
N ASP A 172 -15.33 -8.62 -3.68
CA ASP A 172 -15.75 -7.24 -3.45
C ASP A 172 -15.50 -6.86 -1.98
N ALA A 173 -15.17 -5.58 -1.74
CA ALA A 173 -15.01 -5.04 -0.40
C ALA A 173 -16.21 -4.14 -0.08
N SER A 174 -17.05 -4.59 0.86
CA SER A 174 -18.27 -3.88 1.23
C SER A 174 -18.18 -3.27 2.63
N LEU A 175 -18.83 -2.13 2.83
CA LEU A 175 -18.79 -1.41 4.11
C LEU A 175 -19.41 -2.22 5.26
N ASP A 176 -20.44 -3.00 5.00
CA ASP A 176 -21.12 -3.85 5.98
C ASP A 176 -20.23 -4.96 6.56
N GLN A 177 -19.16 -5.33 5.88
CA GLN A 177 -18.14 -6.28 6.33
C GLN A 177 -17.09 -5.65 7.27
N VAL A 178 -17.00 -4.32 7.29
CA VAL A 178 -16.13 -3.60 8.22
C VAL A 178 -16.75 -3.60 9.61
N PRO A 179 -15.95 -3.71 10.70
CA PRO A 179 -16.47 -3.60 12.06
C PRO A 179 -17.36 -2.35 12.22
N SER A 180 -18.54 -2.49 12.80
CA SER A 180 -19.56 -1.43 12.87
C SER A 180 -19.06 -0.14 13.51
N ALA A 181 -18.14 -0.25 14.48
CA ALA A 181 -17.52 0.90 15.13
C ALA A 181 -16.62 1.73 14.20
N GLU A 182 -16.10 1.13 13.12
CA GLU A 182 -15.20 1.79 12.16
C GLU A 182 -15.93 2.28 10.91
N GLN A 183 -17.12 1.75 10.61
CA GLN A 183 -17.87 2.12 9.40
C GLN A 183 -18.05 3.64 9.21
N PRO A 184 -18.40 4.44 10.24
CA PRO A 184 -18.55 5.88 10.08
C PRO A 184 -17.29 6.62 9.65
N ASP A 185 -16.10 6.04 9.91
CA ASP A 185 -14.82 6.65 9.59
C ASP A 185 -14.47 6.58 8.09
N TRP A 186 -15.17 5.75 7.29
CA TRP A 186 -14.85 5.55 5.88
C TRP A 186 -15.50 6.53 4.91
N GLY A 187 -16.47 7.36 5.38
CA GLY A 187 -17.18 8.31 4.53
C GLY A 187 -17.75 7.65 3.28
N ARG A 188 -17.42 8.17 2.10
CA ARG A 188 -17.88 7.67 0.79
C ARG A 188 -16.87 6.77 0.07
N TYR A 189 -15.89 6.21 0.78
CA TYR A 189 -14.86 5.36 0.14
C TYR A 189 -15.48 4.14 -0.55
N TYR A 190 -16.46 3.48 0.08
CA TYR A 190 -17.11 2.29 -0.45
C TYR A 190 -18.09 2.56 -1.60
N ASP A 191 -18.51 3.81 -1.81
CA ASP A 191 -19.27 4.21 -3.00
C ASP A 191 -18.45 4.00 -4.28
N GLN A 192 -17.13 3.89 -4.15
CA GLN A 192 -16.22 3.61 -5.25
C GLN A 192 -16.13 2.12 -5.60
N GLN A 193 -16.91 1.25 -4.97
CA GLN A 193 -16.92 -0.19 -5.23
C GLN A 193 -15.50 -0.80 -5.21
N PRO A 194 -14.79 -0.70 -4.09
CA PRO A 194 -13.46 -1.29 -3.96
C PRO A 194 -13.53 -2.81 -4.00
N GLN A 195 -12.44 -3.44 -4.46
CA GLN A 195 -12.27 -4.90 -4.48
C GLN A 195 -10.98 -5.28 -3.79
N VAL A 196 -10.99 -6.45 -3.13
CA VAL A 196 -9.77 -7.08 -2.62
C VAL A 196 -9.03 -7.72 -3.77
N MET A 197 -7.79 -7.36 -3.92
CA MET A 197 -6.91 -7.77 -5.01
C MET A 197 -5.66 -8.46 -4.47
N ALA A 198 -5.12 -9.37 -5.26
CA ALA A 198 -3.80 -9.95 -5.04
C ALA A 198 -2.93 -9.80 -6.29
N VAL A 199 -1.63 -9.66 -6.06
CA VAL A 199 -0.59 -9.66 -7.10
C VAL A 199 0.50 -10.61 -6.66
N ARG A 200 0.87 -11.53 -7.54
CA ARG A 200 2.04 -12.39 -7.33
C ARG A 200 3.30 -11.72 -7.87
N ARG A 201 4.39 -11.78 -7.09
CA ARG A 201 5.70 -11.43 -7.59
C ARG A 201 6.08 -12.39 -8.72
N LEU A 202 6.29 -11.85 -9.91
CA LEU A 202 6.85 -12.65 -11.00
C LEU A 202 8.32 -12.96 -10.65
N SER A 203 8.68 -14.25 -10.62
CA SER A 203 10.07 -14.65 -10.59
C SER A 203 10.69 -14.28 -11.93
N CYS A 204 11.75 -13.46 -11.91
CA CYS A 204 12.56 -13.20 -13.10
C CYS A 204 13.39 -14.42 -13.41
#